data_6066de6f5ffd39d19f8c641a9bd1aca6
#
_entry.id   6066de6f5ffd39d19f8c641a9bd1aca6
#
_cell.length_a   1.000
_cell.length_b   1.000
_cell.length_c   1.000
_cell.angle_alpha   90.00
_cell.angle_beta   90.00
_cell.angle_gamma   90.00
#
_symmetry.space_group_name_H-M   'P 1'
#
loop_
_entity.id
_entity.type
_entity.pdbx_description
1 polymer ?
#
loop_
_entity_poly.entity_id
_entity_poly.type
_entity_poly.pdbx_seq_one_letter_code
_entity_poly.pdbx_strand_id
1 'polypeptide(L)'
;MEIHLIRHTAVDNPDNLXXSLDLDHDFDLVISSPSQRCCLMAEHFKFNYKTDERIWEMNFGNWELKKWTEIPEQEINPWYKDFVSIKTPEGENLLEMQARVLNFWSELIKTQNIDKILIITHAGVIRLVIQSILQFPLENMFNIRIDYGKKGIVKLEGEVFSIHTINV
;
A
#
# COMPACT_ATOMS: atom_id res chain seq x y z
N MET A 1 3.36 11.95 -15.43
CA MET A 1 2.43 11.02 -14.75
C MET A 1 2.37 11.37 -13.28
N GLU A 2 1.17 11.53 -12.72
CA GLU A 2 0.95 11.80 -11.30
C GLU A 2 0.25 10.59 -10.67
N ILE A 3 0.79 10.04 -9.59
CA ILE A 3 0.29 8.81 -8.96
C ILE A 3 -0.06 9.11 -7.50
N HIS A 4 -1.33 8.94 -7.18
CA HIS A 4 -1.85 9.04 -5.81
C HIS A 4 -1.94 7.63 -5.23
N LEU A 5 -1.29 7.40 -4.09
CA LEU A 5 -1.32 6.13 -3.37
C LEU A 5 -2.07 6.37 -2.07
N ILE A 6 -3.25 5.81 -1.92
CA ILE A 6 -4.07 6.03 -0.72
C ILE A 6 -4.24 4.74 0.09
N ARG A 7 -4.07 4.85 1.40
CA ARG A 7 -4.39 3.74 2.30
C ARG A 7 -5.90 3.70 2.53
N HIS A 8 -6.48 2.50 2.45
CA HIS A 8 -7.91 2.30 2.71
C HIS A 8 -8.32 2.90 4.06
N THR A 9 -9.62 3.16 4.25
CA THR A 9 -10.16 3.67 5.51
C THR A 9 -10.16 2.57 6.59
N ALA A 10 -10.32 2.97 7.84
CA ALA A 10 -10.39 2.02 8.96
C ALA A 10 -11.62 1.11 8.80
N VAL A 11 -11.42 -0.17 9.12
CA VAL A 11 -12.46 -1.20 8.95
C VAL A 11 -13.64 -0.99 9.91
N ASP A 12 -13.34 -0.50 11.11
CA ASP A 12 -14.34 -0.40 12.19
C ASP A 12 -15.27 0.80 12.03
N ASN A 13 -14.96 1.76 11.18
CA ASN A 13 -15.79 2.97 11.02
C ASN A 13 -15.63 3.57 9.61
N PRO A 14 -16.05 2.83 8.58
CA PRO A 14 -15.86 3.30 7.20
C PRO A 14 -16.66 4.57 6.88
N ASP A 15 -17.83 4.73 7.48
CA ASP A 15 -18.76 5.82 7.17
C ASP A 15 -18.26 7.19 7.65
N ASN A 16 -17.61 7.24 8.81
CA ASN A 16 -17.09 8.51 9.36
C ASN A 16 -15.86 9.02 8.59
N LEU A 17 -15.10 8.15 8.03
CA LEU A 17 -13.93 8.54 7.25
C LEU A 17 -14.23 8.90 5.80
N UNK A 18 -15.14 8.40 5.39
CA UNK A 18 -15.53 8.63 4.09
C UNK A 18 -16.18 9.94 3.89
N UNK A 19 -16.60 10.27 4.79
CA UNK A 19 -17.18 11.55 4.84
C UNK A 19 -16.19 12.66 4.97
N SER A 20 -15.16 12.41 5.45
CA SER A 20 -14.12 13.42 5.64
C SER A 20 -13.08 13.41 4.53
N LEU A 21 -13.08 12.43 3.68
CA LEU A 21 -12.13 12.32 2.58
C LEU A 21 -12.67 13.02 1.34
N ASP A 22 -11.87 13.95 0.81
CA ASP A 22 -12.16 14.61 -0.46
C ASP A 22 -11.16 14.07 -1.49
N LEU A 23 -11.65 13.25 -2.42
CA LEU A 23 -10.83 12.69 -3.48
C LEU A 23 -11.25 13.27 -4.82
N ASP A 24 -10.27 13.65 -5.61
CA ASP A 24 -10.49 14.04 -7.00
C ASP A 24 -11.20 12.91 -7.75
N HIS A 25 -11.94 13.25 -8.78
CA HIS A 25 -12.61 12.27 -9.65
C HIS A 25 -12.03 12.27 -11.08
N ASP A 26 -10.96 13.02 -11.31
CA ASP A 26 -10.36 13.18 -12.64
C ASP A 26 -9.18 12.23 -12.88
N PHE A 27 -9.21 11.04 -12.27
CA PHE A 27 -8.19 10.01 -12.50
C PHE A 27 -8.45 9.30 -13.83
N ASP A 28 -7.40 9.15 -14.62
CA ASP A 28 -7.44 8.36 -15.87
C ASP A 28 -7.52 6.87 -15.60
N LEU A 29 -6.98 6.44 -14.45
CA LEU A 29 -6.89 5.03 -14.08
C LEU A 29 -7.00 4.90 -12.57
N VAL A 30 -7.88 4.00 -12.13
CA VAL A 30 -7.99 3.66 -10.70
C VAL A 30 -7.72 2.17 -10.54
N ILE A 31 -6.78 1.83 -9.66
CA ILE A 31 -6.42 0.43 -9.35
C ILE A 31 -6.58 0.22 -7.86
N SER A 32 -7.22 -0.87 -7.49
CA SER A 32 -7.44 -1.22 -6.09
C SER A 32 -6.78 -2.55 -5.74
N SER A 33 -6.29 -2.65 -4.53
CA SER A 33 -6.06 -3.97 -3.93
C SER A 33 -7.38 -4.74 -3.96
N PRO A 34 -7.37 -6.07 -4.19
CA PRO A 34 -8.62 -6.85 -4.16
C PRO A 34 -9.22 -6.99 -2.77
N SER A 35 -8.56 -6.50 -1.72
CA SER A 35 -9.11 -6.60 -0.37
C SER A 35 -10.46 -5.88 -0.28
N GLN A 36 -11.39 -6.48 0.46
CA GLN A 36 -12.74 -5.94 0.62
C GLN A 36 -12.71 -4.47 1.05
N ARG A 37 -11.85 -4.12 2.00
CA ARG A 37 -11.76 -2.74 2.52
C ARG A 37 -11.29 -1.72 1.47
N CYS A 38 -10.46 -2.14 0.51
CA CYS A 38 -10.03 -1.28 -0.59
C CYS A 38 -11.13 -1.16 -1.66
N CYS A 39 -11.77 -2.28 -2.00
CA CYS A 39 -12.86 -2.29 -2.98
C CYS A 39 -14.05 -1.46 -2.49
N LEU A 40 -14.44 -1.61 -1.22
CA LEU A 40 -15.52 -0.81 -0.64
C LEU A 40 -15.21 0.68 -0.70
N MET A 41 -13.96 1.07 -0.51
CA MET A 41 -13.55 2.48 -0.65
C MET A 41 -13.73 2.95 -2.10
N ALA A 42 -13.28 2.17 -3.08
CA ALA A 42 -13.43 2.51 -4.50
C ALA A 42 -14.92 2.65 -4.87
N GLU A 43 -15.74 1.74 -4.37
CA GLU A 43 -17.20 1.73 -4.61
C GLU A 43 -17.90 2.93 -3.95
N HIS A 44 -17.50 3.28 -2.72
CA HIS A 44 -18.03 4.44 -2.00
C HIS A 44 -17.84 5.73 -2.82
N PHE A 45 -16.66 5.90 -3.42
CA PHE A 45 -16.35 7.06 -4.26
C PHE A 45 -16.80 6.88 -5.71
N LYS A 46 -17.47 5.76 -6.03
CA LYS A 46 -18.03 5.47 -7.37
C LYS A 46 -16.97 5.48 -8.47
N PHE A 47 -15.75 5.07 -8.15
CA PHE A 47 -14.70 4.94 -9.14
C PHE A 47 -14.94 3.73 -10.05
N ASN A 48 -14.67 3.90 -11.35
CA ASN A 48 -14.49 2.76 -12.24
C ASN A 48 -13.07 2.25 -12.03
N TYR A 49 -12.91 1.07 -11.45
CA TYR A 49 -11.61 0.57 -11.04
C TYR A 49 -11.37 -0.87 -11.47
N LYS A 50 -10.10 -1.24 -11.53
CA LYS A 50 -9.69 -2.63 -11.68
C LYS A 50 -8.87 -3.05 -10.45
N THR A 51 -8.76 -4.35 -10.21
CA THR A 51 -7.97 -4.87 -9.09
C THR A 51 -6.65 -5.45 -9.57
N ASP A 52 -5.65 -5.46 -8.68
CA ASP A 52 -4.37 -6.13 -8.93
C ASP A 52 -3.92 -6.83 -7.64
N GLU A 53 -3.70 -8.14 -7.73
CA GLU A 53 -3.34 -8.95 -6.57
C GLU A 53 -1.95 -8.63 -6.01
N ARG A 54 -1.07 -8.03 -6.83
CA ARG A 54 0.29 -7.71 -6.38
C ARG A 54 0.32 -6.59 -5.34
N ILE A 55 -0.79 -5.85 -5.16
CA ILE A 55 -0.85 -4.76 -4.17
C ILE A 55 -1.72 -5.08 -2.95
N TRP A 56 -1.87 -6.38 -2.61
CA TRP A 56 -2.36 -6.82 -1.31
C TRP A 56 -1.39 -6.40 -0.20
N GLU A 57 -1.91 -6.22 1.01
CA GLU A 57 -1.05 -6.05 2.19
C GLU A 57 -0.23 -7.32 2.44
N MET A 58 0.79 -7.22 3.26
CA MET A 58 1.61 -8.36 3.64
C MET A 58 0.74 -9.52 4.11
N ASN A 59 1.00 -10.71 3.57
CA ASN A 59 0.34 -11.93 4.01
C ASN A 59 0.99 -12.40 5.31
N PHE A 60 0.28 -12.19 6.42
CA PHE A 60 0.77 -12.58 7.74
C PHE A 60 0.47 -14.05 8.07
N GLY A 61 -0.12 -14.80 7.14
CA GLY A 61 -0.36 -16.23 7.31
C GLY A 61 -1.17 -16.53 8.58
N ASN A 62 -0.62 -17.40 9.43
CA ASN A 62 -1.32 -17.82 10.65
C ASN A 62 -1.48 -16.70 11.68
N TRP A 63 -0.81 -15.57 11.47
CA TRP A 63 -0.96 -14.41 12.36
C TRP A 63 -2.10 -13.48 11.93
N GLU A 64 -2.71 -13.73 10.79
CA GLU A 64 -3.86 -12.93 10.34
C GLU A 64 -4.97 -12.96 11.38
N LEU A 65 -5.59 -11.81 11.64
CA LEU A 65 -6.68 -11.62 12.59
C LEU A 65 -6.30 -11.80 14.06
N LYS A 66 -5.02 -12.04 14.36
CA LYS A 66 -4.55 -12.10 15.75
C LYS A 66 -4.02 -10.72 16.17
N LYS A 67 -4.19 -10.38 17.43
CA LYS A 67 -3.50 -9.23 18.01
C LYS A 67 -2.03 -9.59 18.21
N TRP A 68 -1.16 -8.62 18.07
CA TRP A 68 0.29 -8.84 18.26
C TRP A 68 0.59 -9.47 19.63
N THR A 69 -0.20 -9.09 20.66
CA THR A 69 -0.07 -9.61 22.03
C THR A 69 -0.50 -11.06 22.17
N GLU A 70 -1.20 -11.61 21.17
CA GLU A 70 -1.66 -13.00 21.17
C GLU A 70 -0.67 -13.94 20.49
N ILE A 71 0.36 -13.39 19.84
CA ILE A 71 1.38 -14.22 19.17
C ILE A 71 2.45 -14.59 20.19
N PRO A 72 2.79 -15.90 20.32
CA PRO A 72 3.80 -16.30 21.29
C PRO A 72 5.15 -15.60 21.06
N GLU A 73 5.78 -15.21 22.16
CA GLU A 73 7.09 -14.51 22.11
C GLU A 73 8.14 -15.29 21.31
N GLN A 74 8.12 -16.60 21.41
CA GLN A 74 9.05 -17.47 20.70
C GLN A 74 8.90 -17.38 19.19
N GLU A 75 7.67 -17.06 18.70
CA GLU A 75 7.40 -16.89 17.28
C GLU A 75 7.69 -15.45 16.82
N ILE A 76 7.24 -14.46 17.59
CA ILE A 76 7.28 -13.06 17.14
C ILE A 76 8.66 -12.42 17.31
N ASN A 77 9.44 -12.81 18.33
CA ASN A 77 10.73 -12.18 18.59
C ASN A 77 11.75 -12.35 17.46
N PRO A 78 11.89 -13.56 16.86
CA PRO A 78 12.77 -13.67 15.69
C PRO A 78 12.33 -12.77 14.54
N TRP A 79 11.01 -12.66 14.31
CA TRP A 79 10.46 -11.81 13.25
C TRP A 79 10.73 -10.33 13.54
N TYR A 80 10.59 -9.86 14.79
CA TYR A 80 10.92 -8.49 15.16
C TYR A 80 12.40 -8.16 14.90
N LYS A 81 13.28 -9.15 15.08
CA LYS A 81 14.71 -8.96 14.84
C LYS A 81 15.05 -8.89 13.37
N ASP A 82 14.29 -9.60 12.51
CA ASP A 82 14.54 -9.63 11.07
C ASP A 82 13.23 -9.87 10.29
N PHE A 83 12.34 -8.87 10.32
CA PHE A 83 11.08 -8.95 9.57
C PHE A 83 11.29 -8.86 8.06
N VAL A 84 12.50 -8.51 7.62
CA VAL A 84 12.82 -8.44 6.19
C VAL A 84 12.92 -9.86 5.61
N SER A 85 13.66 -10.76 6.27
CA SER A 85 13.96 -12.09 5.73
C SER A 85 13.07 -13.19 6.30
N ILE A 86 12.63 -13.06 7.55
CA ILE A 86 11.88 -14.13 8.23
C ILE A 86 10.41 -14.06 7.84
N LYS A 87 9.88 -15.19 7.40
CA LYS A 87 8.45 -15.33 7.08
C LYS A 87 7.62 -15.51 8.34
N THR A 88 6.43 -14.95 8.30
CA THR A 88 5.40 -15.37 9.26
C THR A 88 4.93 -16.79 8.90
N PRO A 89 4.46 -17.58 9.89
CA PRO A 89 4.01 -18.96 9.60
C PRO A 89 2.91 -18.99 8.54
N GLU A 90 3.13 -19.74 7.48
CA GLU A 90 2.22 -19.85 6.32
C GLU A 90 1.98 -18.52 5.60
N GLY A 91 2.84 -17.51 5.85
CA GLY A 91 2.75 -16.19 5.22
C GLY A 91 3.94 -15.88 4.32
N GLU A 92 4.21 -14.59 4.13
CA GLU A 92 5.34 -14.12 3.33
C GLU A 92 6.31 -13.31 4.19
N ASN A 93 7.51 -13.11 3.69
CA ASN A 93 8.43 -12.13 4.28
C ASN A 93 8.38 -10.82 3.48
N LEU A 94 9.07 -9.81 3.98
CA LEU A 94 9.04 -8.48 3.34
C LEU A 94 9.69 -8.50 1.95
N LEU A 95 10.71 -9.34 1.73
CA LEU A 95 11.35 -9.45 0.42
C LEU A 95 10.40 -10.01 -0.64
N GLU A 96 9.57 -10.98 -0.27
CA GLU A 96 8.56 -11.53 -1.19
C GLU A 96 7.49 -10.49 -1.52
N MET A 97 7.04 -9.76 -0.50
CA MET A 97 6.09 -8.66 -0.71
C MET A 97 6.70 -7.59 -1.61
N GLN A 98 7.96 -7.21 -1.35
CA GLN A 98 8.66 -6.23 -2.17
C GLN A 98 8.71 -6.67 -3.63
N ALA A 99 9.04 -7.93 -3.88
CA ALA A 99 9.16 -8.43 -5.25
C ALA A 99 7.85 -8.27 -6.04
N ARG A 100 6.70 -8.64 -5.43
CA ARG A 100 5.42 -8.52 -6.14
C ARG A 100 4.97 -7.06 -6.29
N VAL A 101 5.20 -6.23 -5.27
CA VAL A 101 4.83 -4.81 -5.33
C VAL A 101 5.67 -4.08 -6.38
N LEU A 102 6.98 -4.34 -6.44
CA LEU A 102 7.85 -3.68 -7.42
C LEU A 102 7.62 -4.21 -8.84
N ASN A 103 7.17 -5.46 -8.99
CA ASN A 103 6.74 -5.97 -10.28
C ASN A 103 5.54 -5.16 -10.80
N PHE A 104 4.52 -4.95 -9.94
CA PHE A 104 3.37 -4.09 -10.25
C PHE A 104 3.83 -2.67 -10.59
N TRP A 105 4.66 -2.07 -9.74
CA TRP A 105 5.12 -0.69 -9.88
C TRP A 105 5.87 -0.48 -11.19
N SER A 106 6.81 -1.38 -11.52
CA SER A 106 7.62 -1.27 -12.73
C SER A 106 6.78 -1.39 -14.01
N GLU A 107 5.69 -2.15 -13.96
CA GLU A 107 4.75 -2.26 -15.07
C GLU A 107 3.90 -1.00 -15.19
N LEU A 108 3.39 -0.51 -14.06
CA LEU A 108 2.52 0.66 -14.01
C LEU A 108 3.18 1.90 -14.61
N ILE A 109 4.44 2.16 -14.22
CA ILE A 109 5.14 3.37 -14.66
C ILE A 109 5.50 3.37 -16.15
N LYS A 110 5.36 2.23 -16.83
CA LYS A 110 5.56 2.12 -18.28
C LYS A 110 4.25 2.33 -19.07
N THR A 111 3.13 2.49 -18.39
CA THR A 111 1.83 2.69 -19.06
C THR A 111 1.83 4.00 -19.84
N GLN A 112 1.37 3.92 -21.10
CA GLN A 112 1.34 5.07 -22.00
C GLN A 112 -0.03 5.77 -21.94
N ASN A 113 -0.03 7.07 -22.17
CA ASN A 113 -1.25 7.89 -22.31
C ASN A 113 -2.12 7.90 -21.05
N ILE A 114 -1.47 7.81 -19.88
CA ILE A 114 -2.13 7.92 -18.57
C ILE A 114 -1.39 9.01 -17.80
N ASP A 115 -2.10 10.06 -17.43
CA ASP A 115 -1.48 11.19 -16.74
C ASP A 115 -1.72 11.19 -15.24
N LYS A 116 -2.88 10.68 -14.78
CA LYS A 116 -3.24 10.74 -13.36
C LYS A 116 -3.82 9.41 -12.90
N ILE A 117 -3.18 8.78 -11.90
CA ILE A 117 -3.52 7.43 -11.42
C ILE A 117 -3.85 7.48 -9.93
N LEU A 118 -4.89 6.75 -9.53
CA LEU A 118 -5.19 6.49 -8.12
C LEU A 118 -4.95 5.01 -7.82
N ILE A 119 -4.18 4.73 -6.76
CA ILE A 119 -3.96 3.37 -6.25
C ILE A 119 -4.54 3.30 -4.85
N ILE A 120 -5.57 2.48 -4.64
CA ILE A 120 -6.19 2.26 -3.33
C ILE A 120 -5.61 0.97 -2.76
N THR A 121 -4.84 1.11 -1.67
CA THR A 121 -4.06 -0.03 -1.18
C THR A 121 -3.80 0.07 0.34
N HIS A 122 -2.67 -0.42 0.79
CA HIS A 122 -2.30 -0.63 2.18
C HIS A 122 -1.00 0.11 2.52
N ALA A 123 -0.77 0.30 3.82
CA ALA A 123 0.41 1.02 4.30
C ALA A 123 1.72 0.35 3.86
N GLY A 124 1.78 -0.98 3.90
CA GLY A 124 2.99 -1.72 3.49
C GLY A 124 3.35 -1.47 2.04
N VAL A 125 2.34 -1.52 1.16
CA VAL A 125 2.54 -1.28 -0.29
C VAL A 125 3.06 0.14 -0.53
N ILE A 126 2.43 1.14 0.11
CA ILE A 126 2.82 2.56 -0.05
C ILE A 126 4.27 2.75 0.41
N ARG A 127 4.62 2.16 1.57
CA ARG A 127 5.99 2.24 2.10
C ARG A 127 7.01 1.63 1.14
N LEU A 128 6.68 0.49 0.52
CA LEU A 128 7.59 -0.17 -0.42
C LEU A 128 7.80 0.65 -1.70
N VAL A 129 6.74 1.31 -2.20
CA VAL A 129 6.88 2.22 -3.34
C VAL A 129 7.80 3.39 -2.96
N ILE A 130 7.57 4.02 -1.81
CA ILE A 130 8.41 5.13 -1.33
C ILE A 130 9.85 4.65 -1.15
N GLN A 131 10.03 3.46 -0.55
CA GLN A 131 11.34 2.87 -0.33
C GLN A 131 12.08 2.65 -1.66
N SER A 132 11.39 2.20 -2.68
CA SER A 132 12.01 1.95 -4.00
C SER A 132 12.49 3.25 -4.66
N ILE A 133 11.77 4.35 -4.42
CA ILE A 133 12.14 5.67 -4.96
C ILE A 133 13.31 6.27 -4.19
N LEU A 134 13.27 6.21 -2.85
CA LEU A 134 14.26 6.84 -1.99
C LEU A 134 15.46 5.94 -1.65
N GLN A 135 15.33 4.63 -1.88
CA GLN A 135 16.39 3.62 -1.72
C GLN A 135 17.00 3.58 -0.31
N PHE A 136 16.19 3.80 0.72
CA PHE A 136 16.65 3.59 2.10
C PHE A 136 16.57 2.09 2.47
N PRO A 137 17.30 1.64 3.52
CA PRO A 137 17.25 0.23 3.92
C PRO A 137 15.83 -0.22 4.28
N LEU A 138 15.44 -1.41 3.83
CA LEU A 138 14.11 -1.98 4.06
C LEU A 138 13.73 -2.03 5.55
N GLU A 139 14.73 -2.23 6.41
CA GLU A 139 14.56 -2.27 7.86
C GLU A 139 13.95 -0.97 8.40
N ASN A 140 14.07 0.12 7.65
CA ASN A 140 13.60 1.44 8.05
C ASN A 140 12.20 1.77 7.52
N MET A 141 11.54 0.84 6.82
CA MET A 141 10.25 1.16 6.16
C MET A 141 9.16 1.60 7.16
N PHE A 142 9.19 1.07 8.38
CA PHE A 142 8.21 1.43 9.41
C PHE A 142 8.43 2.81 10.00
N ASN A 143 9.55 3.47 9.68
CA ASN A 143 9.77 4.87 10.07
C ASN A 143 8.85 5.84 9.32
N ILE A 144 8.23 5.39 8.24
CA ILE A 144 7.26 6.20 7.47
C ILE A 144 5.85 5.86 7.98
N ARG A 145 5.19 6.88 8.54
CA ARG A 145 3.80 6.73 9.00
C ARG A 145 2.85 6.91 7.82
N ILE A 146 1.89 6.00 7.68
CA ILE A 146 0.81 6.08 6.70
C ILE A 146 -0.49 5.78 7.45
N ASP A 147 -1.31 6.79 7.70
CA ASP A 147 -2.56 6.63 8.44
C ASP A 147 -3.71 6.21 7.51
N TYR A 148 -4.78 5.70 8.09
CA TYR A 148 -5.98 5.32 7.33
C TYR A 148 -6.56 6.53 6.60
N GLY A 149 -6.96 6.32 5.34
CA GLY A 149 -7.52 7.38 4.51
C GLY A 149 -6.52 8.43 4.07
N LYS A 150 -5.24 8.25 4.39
CA LYS A 150 -4.20 9.21 4.00
C LYS A 150 -3.50 8.76 2.73
N LYS A 151 -3.02 9.75 1.97
CA LYS A 151 -2.40 9.49 0.66
C LYS A 151 -0.99 10.06 0.58
N GLY A 152 -0.22 9.49 -0.33
CA GLY A 152 1.02 10.06 -0.83
C GLY A 152 0.85 10.39 -2.31
N ILE A 153 1.54 11.41 -2.78
CA ILE A 153 1.53 11.81 -4.19
C ILE A 153 2.96 11.75 -4.72
N VAL A 154 3.11 10.95 -5.77
CA VAL A 154 4.38 10.78 -6.49
C VAL A 154 4.19 11.28 -7.91
N LYS A 155 5.17 11.99 -8.43
CA LYS A 155 5.18 12.39 -9.85
C LYS A 155 6.38 11.75 -10.55
N LEU A 156 6.15 11.35 -11.77
CA LEU A 156 7.19 10.82 -12.67
C LEU A 156 7.24 11.71 -13.91
N GLU A 157 8.40 12.34 -14.12
CA GLU A 157 8.67 13.18 -15.29
C GLU A 157 9.91 12.63 -15.99
N GLY A 158 9.69 12.06 -17.16
CA GLY A 158 10.75 11.29 -17.82
C GLY A 158 11.10 10.07 -16.99
N GLU A 159 12.30 10.02 -16.46
CA GLU A 159 12.77 8.95 -15.59
C GLU A 159 12.96 9.40 -14.14
N VAL A 160 12.55 10.65 -13.81
CA VAL A 160 12.80 11.22 -12.49
C VAL A 160 11.54 11.19 -11.65
N PHE A 161 11.63 10.54 -10.48
CA PHE A 161 10.57 10.54 -9.49
C PHE A 161 10.73 11.70 -8.52
N SER A 162 9.60 12.29 -8.14
CA SER A 162 9.55 13.23 -7.01
C SER A 162 8.36 12.87 -6.12
N ILE A 163 8.58 12.88 -4.80
CA ILE A 163 7.53 12.63 -3.82
C ILE A 163 7.05 14.01 -3.34
N HIS A 164 5.81 14.33 -3.66
CA HIS A 164 5.23 15.64 -3.35
C HIS A 164 4.63 15.69 -1.96
N THR A 165 3.98 14.62 -1.54
CA THR A 165 3.38 14.55 -0.19
C THR A 165 3.44 13.11 0.32
N ILE A 166 3.43 12.97 1.65
CA ILE A 166 3.26 11.68 2.34
C ILE A 166 2.31 11.92 3.51
N ASN A 167 1.31 11.06 3.64
CA ASN A 167 0.39 11.03 4.80
C ASN A 167 -0.46 12.31 4.92
N VAL A 168 -0.99 12.82 3.81
CA VAL A 168 -1.89 13.98 3.79
C VAL A 168 -3.33 13.58 3.60
#